data_4b5c7c7d4ba9df1d29cfea2a67874f33
#
_entry.id   4b5c7c7d4ba9df1d29cfea2a67874f33
#
_cell.length_a   1.000
_cell.length_b   1.000
_cell.length_c   1.000
_cell.angle_alpha   90.00
_cell.angle_beta   90.00
_cell.angle_gamma   90.00
#
_symmetry.space_group_name_H-M   'P 1'
#
loop_
_entity.id
_entity.type
_entity.pdbx_description
1 polymer ?
#
loop_
_entity_poly.entity_id
_entity_poly.type
_entity_poly.pdbx_seq_one_letter_code
_entity_poly.pdbx_strand_id
1 'polypeptide(L)'
;YSSCLRKGDLMIIAVDEVMSLPEFVGQNVNVVSNLLESAELLIRAYTHNNFQNRFVRFTADSRGDRLLATSDYLKVGDTVQISQSMVNDGLYTVTEIGDDFVRVDKKLYKSVNLVTKVEYPADIKNGVLNLIKWDIKNREKTGIKSETLSRYSVTYFDQDSDNQVMGYPVSLLGFLRPYMKARF
;
A
#
# COMPACT_ATOMS: atom_id res chain seq x y z
N TYR A 1 13.35 -8.81 23.97
CA TYR A 1 13.21 -9.39 22.63
C TYR A 1 12.72 -8.25 21.73
N SER A 2 13.68 -7.58 21.08
CA SER A 2 13.44 -6.55 20.08
C SER A 2 12.96 -7.27 18.81
N SER A 3 11.66 -7.20 18.52
CA SER A 3 11.14 -7.65 17.23
C SER A 3 11.71 -6.72 16.16
N CYS A 4 12.62 -7.27 15.37
CA CYS A 4 13.10 -6.64 14.15
C CYS A 4 11.92 -6.57 13.16
N LEU A 5 11.09 -5.55 13.30
CA LEU A 5 10.14 -5.16 12.27
C LEU A 5 10.98 -4.84 11.03
N ARG A 6 10.76 -5.53 9.95
CA ARG A 6 11.39 -5.26 8.65
C ARG A 6 10.98 -3.84 8.26
N LYS A 7 11.85 -2.89 8.52
CA LYS A 7 11.76 -1.53 8.00
C LYS A 7 11.94 -1.66 6.48
N GLY A 8 10.87 -1.61 5.71
CA GLY A 8 11.03 -1.62 4.26
C GLY A 8 9.88 -2.22 3.45
N ASP A 9 8.75 -2.55 4.05
CA ASP A 9 7.60 -2.97 3.26
C ASP A 9 6.87 -1.72 2.73
N LEU A 10 6.74 -1.68 1.41
CA LEU A 10 5.92 -0.75 0.67
C LEU A 10 4.53 -0.73 1.27
N MET A 11 4.09 0.44 1.70
CA MET A 11 2.74 0.57 2.23
C MET A 11 2.21 1.98 2.04
N ILE A 12 0.94 2.07 1.68
CA ILE A 12 0.20 3.34 1.62
C ILE A 12 0.27 4.08 2.95
N ILE A 13 0.31 3.31 4.06
CA ILE A 13 0.41 3.81 5.44
C ILE A 13 1.41 2.91 6.17
N ALA A 14 2.28 3.49 6.99
CA ALA A 14 3.20 2.71 7.81
C ALA A 14 2.44 1.84 8.82
N VAL A 15 2.89 0.58 9.01
CA VAL A 15 2.23 -0.35 9.94
C VAL A 15 2.17 0.22 11.35
N ASP A 16 3.27 0.86 11.81
CA ASP A 16 3.34 1.46 13.13
C ASP A 16 2.30 2.56 13.33
N GLU A 17 2.02 3.35 12.28
CA GLU A 17 0.97 4.37 12.28
C GLU A 17 -0.40 3.73 12.46
N VAL A 18 -0.70 2.66 11.71
CA VAL A 18 -1.96 1.93 11.81
C VAL A 18 -2.12 1.29 13.18
N MET A 19 -1.07 0.64 13.70
CA MET A 19 -1.10 -0.03 15.00
C MET A 19 -1.24 0.93 16.18
N SER A 20 -0.91 2.21 15.99
CA SER A 20 -1.13 3.25 17.01
C SER A 20 -2.59 3.68 17.16
N LEU A 21 -3.44 3.34 16.19
CA LEU A 21 -4.85 3.68 16.22
C LEU A 21 -5.64 2.77 17.17
N PRO A 22 -6.58 3.31 17.99
CA PRO A 22 -7.32 2.54 18.99
C PRO A 22 -8.05 1.33 18.41
N GLU A 23 -8.52 1.42 17.17
CA GLU A 23 -9.29 0.38 16.50
C GLU A 23 -8.46 -0.87 16.14
N PHE A 24 -7.13 -0.74 16.14
CA PHE A 24 -6.20 -1.82 15.80
C PHE A 24 -5.47 -2.39 17.02
N VAL A 25 -5.78 -1.89 18.21
CA VAL A 25 -5.20 -2.41 19.46
C VAL A 25 -5.53 -3.90 19.61
N GLY A 26 -4.49 -4.70 19.88
CA GLY A 26 -4.62 -6.16 20.01
C GLY A 26 -4.63 -6.94 18.69
N GLN A 27 -4.56 -6.28 17.53
CA GLN A 27 -4.42 -6.96 16.25
C GLN A 27 -3.00 -7.50 16.05
N ASN A 28 -2.87 -8.58 15.29
CA ASN A 28 -1.57 -9.14 14.93
C ASN A 28 -0.90 -8.25 13.87
N VAL A 29 0.30 -7.77 14.17
CA VAL A 29 1.08 -6.87 13.29
C VAL A 29 1.28 -7.48 11.88
N ASN A 30 1.55 -8.77 11.79
CA ASN A 30 1.75 -9.44 10.49
C ASN A 30 0.45 -9.49 9.67
N VAL A 31 -0.70 -9.63 10.34
CA VAL A 31 -2.01 -9.60 9.68
C VAL A 31 -2.29 -8.21 9.13
N VAL A 32 -2.06 -7.17 9.89
CA VAL A 32 -2.24 -5.77 9.46
C VAL A 32 -1.28 -5.43 8.32
N SER A 33 -0.02 -5.86 8.41
CA SER A 33 0.98 -5.68 7.34
C SER A 33 0.53 -6.32 6.02
N ASN A 34 0.08 -7.59 6.06
CA ASN A 34 -0.40 -8.28 4.87
C ASN A 34 -1.66 -7.64 4.27
N LEU A 35 -2.56 -7.12 5.11
CA LEU A 35 -3.76 -6.40 4.64
C LEU A 35 -3.40 -5.08 3.96
N LEU A 36 -2.44 -4.33 4.50
CA LEU A 36 -1.95 -3.09 3.91
C LEU A 36 -1.31 -3.34 2.54
N GLU A 37 -0.44 -4.33 2.43
CA GLU A 37 0.20 -4.71 1.18
C GLU A 37 -0.84 -5.16 0.13
N SER A 38 -1.78 -6.00 0.54
CA SER A 38 -2.88 -6.45 -0.31
C SER A 38 -3.75 -5.28 -0.79
N ALA A 39 -4.09 -4.35 0.10
CA ALA A 39 -4.87 -3.16 -0.25
C ALA A 39 -4.13 -2.25 -1.23
N GLU A 40 -2.80 -2.09 -1.07
CA GLU A 40 -1.99 -1.31 -2.00
C GLU A 40 -2.00 -1.91 -3.40
N LEU A 41 -1.73 -3.20 -3.53
CA LEU A 41 -1.75 -3.91 -4.81
C LEU A 41 -3.13 -3.82 -5.48
N LEU A 42 -4.19 -4.03 -4.69
CA LEU A 42 -5.57 -3.94 -5.14
C LEU A 42 -5.90 -2.54 -5.69
N ILE A 43 -5.58 -1.49 -4.95
CA ILE A 43 -5.85 -0.10 -5.34
C ILE A 43 -5.11 0.26 -6.62
N ARG A 44 -3.84 -0.09 -6.73
CA ARG A 44 -3.03 0.16 -7.94
C ARG A 44 -3.58 -0.58 -9.15
N ALA A 45 -3.96 -1.85 -8.99
CA ALA A 45 -4.57 -2.66 -10.05
C ALA A 45 -5.95 -2.12 -10.46
N TYR A 46 -6.80 -1.81 -9.48
CA TYR A 46 -8.17 -1.33 -9.73
C TYR A 46 -8.20 0.05 -10.39
N THR A 47 -7.35 0.97 -9.94
CA THR A 47 -7.32 2.35 -10.46
C THR A 47 -6.45 2.48 -11.72
N HIS A 48 -5.66 1.48 -12.08
CA HIS A 48 -4.59 1.57 -13.11
C HIS A 48 -3.66 2.76 -12.87
N ASN A 49 -3.47 3.14 -11.61
CA ASN A 49 -2.71 4.30 -11.20
C ASN A 49 -1.56 3.88 -10.28
N ASN A 50 -0.35 4.23 -10.66
CA ASN A 50 0.84 3.95 -9.88
C ASN A 50 1.16 5.03 -8.84
N PHE A 51 0.31 6.06 -8.73
CA PHE A 51 0.45 7.19 -7.79
C PHE A 51 1.85 7.83 -7.83
N GLN A 52 2.41 7.94 -9.04
CA GLN A 52 3.72 8.52 -9.25
C GLN A 52 3.67 10.05 -9.16
N ASN A 53 4.45 10.64 -8.28
CA ASN A 53 4.74 12.06 -8.29
C ASN A 53 5.85 12.35 -9.32
N ARG A 54 5.44 12.76 -10.53
CA ARG A 54 6.36 13.01 -11.65
C ARG A 54 7.26 14.23 -11.46
N PHE A 55 6.99 15.09 -10.50
CA PHE A 55 7.89 16.21 -10.15
C PHE A 55 9.15 15.72 -9.43
N VAL A 56 9.08 14.55 -8.78
CA VAL A 56 10.23 13.92 -8.12
C VAL A 56 10.62 12.67 -8.92
N ARG A 57 11.31 12.93 -10.02
CA ARG A 57 11.78 11.89 -10.95
C ARG A 57 13.20 12.18 -11.40
N PHE A 58 14.06 11.17 -11.34
CA PHE A 58 15.46 11.27 -11.75
C PHE A 58 15.97 9.93 -12.28
N THR A 59 17.08 9.97 -12.98
CA THR A 59 17.77 8.77 -13.46
C THR A 59 18.97 8.50 -12.56
N ALA A 60 19.18 7.24 -12.18
CA ALA A 60 20.28 6.83 -11.31
C ALA A 60 20.85 5.48 -11.76
N ASP A 61 22.18 5.39 -11.75
CA ASP A 61 22.85 4.09 -11.79
C ASP A 61 22.67 3.37 -10.44
N SER A 62 22.63 2.04 -10.46
CA SER A 62 22.51 1.25 -9.24
C SER A 62 23.76 0.41 -8.97
N ARG A 63 24.11 0.32 -7.69
CA ARG A 63 25.21 -0.52 -7.18
C ARG A 63 24.86 -1.08 -5.80
N GLY A 64 24.67 -2.39 -5.72
CA GLY A 64 24.29 -3.05 -4.47
C GLY A 64 22.85 -2.68 -4.07
N ASP A 65 22.70 -1.97 -2.96
CA ASP A 65 21.42 -1.43 -2.47
C ASP A 65 21.29 0.10 -2.68
N ARG A 66 22.20 0.68 -3.48
CA ARG A 66 22.29 2.14 -3.68
C ARG A 66 21.93 2.54 -5.10
N LEU A 67 21.22 3.63 -5.19
CA LEU A 67 21.00 4.44 -6.37
C LEU A 67 21.98 5.61 -6.32
N LEU A 68 22.82 5.77 -7.31
CA LEU A 68 23.90 6.78 -7.36
C LEU A 68 23.37 8.12 -7.88
N ALA A 69 22.35 8.61 -7.25
CA ALA A 69 21.78 9.94 -7.38
C ALA A 69 20.82 10.19 -6.21
N THR A 70 20.52 11.45 -5.94
CA THR A 70 19.59 11.84 -4.90
C THR A 70 18.66 12.96 -5.37
N SER A 71 17.68 13.31 -4.55
CA SER A 71 16.77 14.42 -4.77
C SER A 71 16.38 15.02 -3.42
N ASP A 72 16.41 16.34 -3.32
CA ASP A 72 16.05 17.10 -2.11
C ASP A 72 14.59 16.86 -1.64
N TYR A 73 13.76 16.29 -2.54
CA TYR A 73 12.35 15.99 -2.27
C TYR A 73 12.11 14.57 -1.78
N LEU A 74 13.16 13.77 -1.61
CA LEU A 74 13.07 12.45 -1.00
C LEU A 74 13.37 12.50 0.49
N LYS A 75 12.71 11.62 1.23
CA LYS A 75 12.92 11.40 2.66
C LYS A 75 13.10 9.91 2.94
N VAL A 76 13.79 9.59 4.02
CA VAL A 76 13.84 8.21 4.54
C VAL A 76 12.43 7.75 4.89
N GLY A 77 12.04 6.57 4.41
CA GLY A 77 10.68 6.04 4.51
C GLY A 77 9.81 6.32 3.29
N ASP A 78 10.24 7.17 2.35
CA ASP A 78 9.49 7.38 1.11
C ASP A 78 9.53 6.11 0.23
N THR A 79 8.45 5.90 -0.49
CA THR A 79 8.37 4.88 -1.54
C THR A 79 8.81 5.45 -2.88
N VAL A 80 9.65 4.71 -3.57
CA VAL A 80 10.06 5.01 -4.94
C VAL A 80 9.74 3.85 -5.87
N GLN A 81 9.32 4.17 -7.08
CA GLN A 81 9.16 3.21 -8.16
C GLN A 81 10.36 3.32 -9.10
N ILE A 82 11.04 2.19 -9.30
CA ILE A 82 12.03 2.04 -10.36
C ILE A 82 11.32 1.50 -11.59
N SER A 83 11.63 2.06 -12.73
CA SER A 83 11.11 1.65 -14.04
C SER A 83 12.19 1.80 -15.12
N GLN A 84 11.97 1.18 -16.27
CA GLN A 84 12.87 1.20 -17.43
C GLN A 84 14.27 0.63 -17.17
N SER A 85 14.44 -0.16 -16.12
CA SER A 85 15.70 -0.83 -15.83
C SER A 85 15.74 -2.27 -16.33
N MET A 86 14.58 -2.85 -16.62
CA MET A 86 14.35 -4.24 -17.00
C MET A 86 14.64 -5.26 -15.86
N VAL A 87 15.65 -4.99 -15.03
CA VAL A 87 16.11 -5.93 -13.98
C VAL A 87 15.76 -5.47 -12.56
N ASN A 88 15.50 -4.16 -12.37
CA ASN A 88 15.16 -3.58 -11.07
C ASN A 88 13.76 -2.97 -11.06
N ASP A 89 12.95 -3.19 -12.10
CA ASP A 89 11.62 -2.61 -12.15
C ASP A 89 10.79 -3.08 -10.96
N GLY A 90 10.23 -2.13 -10.21
CA GLY A 90 9.48 -2.43 -9.00
C GLY A 90 9.40 -1.27 -8.04
N LEU A 91 8.94 -1.59 -6.83
CA LEU A 91 8.76 -0.64 -5.76
C LEU A 91 9.80 -0.89 -4.66
N TYR A 92 10.31 0.19 -4.09
CA TYR A 92 11.38 0.19 -3.10
C TYR A 92 11.10 1.25 -2.04
N THR A 93 11.59 1.02 -0.82
CA THR A 93 11.54 2.01 0.26
C THR A 93 12.92 2.62 0.47
N VAL A 94 12.97 3.93 0.59
CA VAL A 94 14.19 4.68 0.90
C VAL A 94 14.58 4.43 2.35
N THR A 95 15.77 3.85 2.57
CA THR A 95 16.28 3.53 3.92
C THR A 95 17.34 4.52 4.40
N GLU A 96 18.06 5.15 3.47
CA GLU A 96 19.10 6.14 3.77
C GLU A 96 19.25 7.12 2.61
N ILE A 97 19.58 8.36 2.91
CA ILE A 97 19.88 9.39 1.90
C ILE A 97 21.25 9.96 2.24
N GLY A 98 22.19 9.84 1.31
CA GLY A 98 23.50 10.47 1.33
C GLY A 98 23.55 11.69 0.42
N ASP A 99 24.72 12.31 0.33
CA ASP A 99 24.93 13.51 -0.49
C ASP A 99 24.76 13.24 -1.99
N ASP A 100 25.15 12.04 -2.45
CA ASP A 100 25.16 11.62 -3.85
C ASP A 100 24.48 10.26 -4.10
N PHE A 101 23.82 9.67 -3.09
CA PHE A 101 23.15 8.39 -3.21
C PHE A 101 21.87 8.31 -2.39
N VAL A 102 21.01 7.40 -2.82
CA VAL A 102 19.84 6.92 -2.05
C VAL A 102 19.99 5.42 -1.86
N ARG A 103 19.91 4.92 -0.62
CA ARG A 103 19.83 3.50 -0.32
C ARG A 103 18.38 3.05 -0.24
N VAL A 104 18.12 1.86 -0.76
CA VAL A 104 16.79 1.25 -0.73
C VAL A 104 16.79 -0.07 0.05
N ASP A 105 15.62 -0.56 0.39
CA ASP A 105 15.37 -1.75 1.22
C ASP A 105 15.78 -3.08 0.57
N LYS A 106 15.93 -3.11 -0.77
CA LYS A 106 16.23 -4.33 -1.52
C LYS A 106 17.50 -4.16 -2.36
N LYS A 107 18.16 -5.28 -2.61
CA LYS A 107 19.35 -5.32 -3.47
C LYS A 107 18.98 -5.04 -4.93
N LEU A 108 19.76 -4.21 -5.57
CA LEU A 108 19.62 -3.83 -6.98
C LEU A 108 20.71 -4.50 -7.82
N TYR A 109 20.35 -4.86 -9.03
CA TYR A 109 21.32 -5.22 -10.07
C TYR A 109 21.88 -3.97 -10.73
N LYS A 110 23.15 -4.04 -11.21
CA LYS A 110 23.77 -2.92 -11.90
C LYS A 110 23.00 -2.58 -13.18
N SER A 111 22.40 -1.41 -13.21
CA SER A 111 21.65 -0.88 -14.37
C SER A 111 21.41 0.62 -14.21
N VAL A 112 20.98 1.25 -15.30
CA VAL A 112 20.41 2.59 -15.28
C VAL A 112 18.93 2.46 -14.94
N ASN A 113 18.45 3.28 -14.00
CA ASN A 113 17.11 3.18 -13.47
C ASN A 113 16.41 4.54 -13.55
N LEU A 114 15.15 4.56 -14.01
CA LEU A 114 14.30 5.71 -13.85
C LEU A 114 13.57 5.60 -12.51
N VAL A 115 13.89 6.48 -11.58
CA VAL A 115 13.37 6.51 -10.22
C VAL A 115 12.30 7.58 -10.11
N THR A 116 11.13 7.23 -9.60
CA THR A 116 10.02 8.17 -9.41
C THR A 116 9.43 7.96 -8.00
N LYS A 117 9.25 9.05 -7.24
CA LYS A 117 8.58 9.01 -5.94
C LYS A 117 7.13 8.56 -6.12
N VAL A 118 6.67 7.66 -5.24
CA VAL A 118 5.27 7.27 -5.11
C VAL A 118 4.66 8.04 -3.95
N GLU A 119 3.52 8.67 -4.17
CA GLU A 119 2.86 9.49 -3.16
C GLU A 119 1.35 9.27 -3.21
N TYR A 120 0.81 8.81 -2.09
CA TYR A 120 -0.62 8.55 -1.96
C TYR A 120 -1.32 9.76 -1.33
N PRO A 121 -2.41 10.28 -1.96
CA PRO A 121 -3.25 11.31 -1.37
C PRO A 121 -3.87 10.88 -0.02
N ALA A 122 -4.21 11.85 0.82
CA ALA A 122 -4.73 11.59 2.16
C ALA A 122 -6.07 10.82 2.17
N ASP A 123 -6.92 11.05 1.18
CA ASP A 123 -8.19 10.32 1.02
C ASP A 123 -7.97 8.84 0.64
N ILE A 124 -6.94 8.53 -0.14
CA ILE A 124 -6.52 7.13 -0.38
C ILE A 124 -6.10 6.46 0.93
N LYS A 125 -5.28 7.13 1.75
CA LYS A 125 -4.86 6.60 3.05
C LYS A 125 -6.06 6.34 3.96
N ASN A 126 -6.97 7.29 4.08
CA ASN A 126 -8.19 7.13 4.88
C ASN A 126 -9.10 6.02 4.33
N GLY A 127 -9.22 5.90 3.02
CA GLY A 127 -9.97 4.83 2.37
C GLY A 127 -9.39 3.45 2.70
N VAL A 128 -8.06 3.29 2.65
CA VAL A 128 -7.37 2.05 3.03
C VAL A 128 -7.64 1.68 4.48
N LEU A 129 -7.56 2.64 5.40
CA LEU A 129 -7.90 2.39 6.81
C LEU A 129 -9.31 1.84 6.97
N ASN A 130 -10.28 2.38 6.23
CA ASN A 130 -11.65 1.90 6.26
C ASN A 130 -11.79 0.49 5.66
N LEU A 131 -11.06 0.17 4.59
CA LEU A 131 -11.03 -1.19 4.02
C LEU A 131 -10.48 -2.20 5.02
N ILE A 132 -9.36 -1.90 5.68
CA ILE A 132 -8.75 -2.80 6.67
C ILE A 132 -9.65 -2.96 7.90
N LYS A 133 -10.26 -1.88 8.39
CA LYS A 133 -11.26 -1.96 9.48
C LYS A 133 -12.43 -2.87 9.12
N TRP A 134 -12.91 -2.76 7.89
CA TRP A 134 -13.99 -3.61 7.40
C TRP A 134 -13.56 -5.07 7.33
N ASP A 135 -12.37 -5.34 6.80
CA ASP A 135 -11.79 -6.68 6.70
C ASP A 135 -11.67 -7.37 8.07
N ILE A 136 -11.09 -6.68 9.04
CA ILE A 136 -10.93 -7.22 10.40
C ILE A 136 -12.28 -7.55 11.03
N LYS A 137 -13.30 -6.70 10.84
CA LYS A 137 -14.64 -6.91 11.40
C LYS A 137 -15.42 -8.02 10.73
N ASN A 138 -15.21 -8.26 9.44
CA ASN A 138 -16.04 -9.14 8.64
C ASN A 138 -15.33 -10.42 8.19
N ARG A 139 -14.03 -10.59 8.48
CA ARG A 139 -13.25 -11.76 8.07
C ARG A 139 -13.89 -13.08 8.49
N GLU A 140 -14.41 -13.18 9.72
CA GLU A 140 -15.04 -14.39 10.23
C GLU A 140 -16.50 -14.56 9.77
N LYS A 141 -17.09 -13.51 9.17
CA LYS A 141 -18.50 -13.46 8.77
C LYS A 141 -18.70 -13.60 7.27
N THR A 142 -17.60 -13.83 6.53
CA THR A 142 -17.65 -14.00 5.08
C THR A 142 -18.49 -15.25 4.73
N GLY A 143 -19.56 -15.05 3.96
CA GLY A 143 -20.50 -16.13 3.58
C GLY A 143 -21.74 -16.25 4.49
N ILE A 144 -21.84 -15.52 5.59
CA ILE A 144 -23.02 -15.51 6.46
C ILE A 144 -23.97 -14.40 6.01
N LYS A 145 -25.13 -14.74 5.44
CA LYS A 145 -26.15 -13.77 5.02
C LYS A 145 -26.95 -13.19 6.19
N SER A 146 -27.24 -14.01 7.21
CA SER A 146 -27.97 -13.56 8.41
C SER A 146 -27.64 -14.42 9.60
N GLU A 147 -27.65 -13.82 10.77
CA GLU A 147 -27.50 -14.51 12.05
C GLU A 147 -28.67 -14.13 12.94
N THR A 148 -29.36 -15.15 13.48
CA THR A 148 -30.50 -14.95 14.38
C THR A 148 -30.17 -15.48 15.76
N LEU A 149 -29.99 -14.59 16.71
CA LEU A 149 -29.78 -14.91 18.14
C LEU A 149 -31.04 -14.53 18.93
N SER A 150 -31.86 -15.55 19.23
CA SER A 150 -33.05 -15.43 20.04
C SER A 150 -34.04 -14.38 19.49
N ARG A 151 -34.11 -13.18 20.05
CA ARG A 151 -34.99 -12.07 19.60
C ARG A 151 -34.31 -11.01 18.73
N TYR A 152 -33.02 -11.22 18.38
CA TYR A 152 -32.24 -10.30 17.57
C TYR A 152 -31.90 -10.96 16.25
N SER A 153 -32.32 -10.34 15.16
CA SER A 153 -31.91 -10.73 13.81
C SER A 153 -30.95 -9.69 13.26
N VAL A 154 -29.77 -10.11 12.88
CA VAL A 154 -28.78 -9.28 12.19
C VAL A 154 -28.67 -9.75 10.78
N THR A 155 -29.00 -8.87 9.84
CA THR A 155 -28.79 -9.10 8.40
C THR A 155 -27.45 -8.49 8.00
N TYR A 156 -26.55 -9.31 7.50
CA TYR A 156 -25.27 -8.85 6.97
C TYR A 156 -25.44 -8.42 5.52
N PHE A 157 -24.48 -7.64 5.04
CA PHE A 157 -24.44 -7.16 3.67
C PHE A 157 -24.51 -8.33 2.69
N ASP A 158 -25.45 -8.27 1.74
CA ASP A 158 -25.62 -9.32 0.72
C ASP A 158 -24.39 -9.34 -0.21
N GLN A 159 -23.74 -10.50 -0.27
CA GLN A 159 -22.50 -10.69 -1.02
C GLN A 159 -22.76 -11.05 -2.50
N ASP A 160 -23.83 -10.54 -3.08
CA ASP A 160 -24.09 -10.73 -4.49
C ASP A 160 -23.08 -9.98 -5.36
N SER A 161 -22.72 -10.57 -6.51
CA SER A 161 -21.67 -10.09 -7.41
C SER A 161 -21.84 -8.66 -7.88
N ASP A 162 -23.07 -8.14 -7.89
CA ASP A 162 -23.41 -6.80 -8.36
C ASP A 162 -23.07 -5.70 -7.32
N ASN A 163 -22.91 -6.08 -6.04
CA ASN A 163 -22.65 -5.16 -4.95
C ASN A 163 -21.23 -5.23 -4.39
N GLN A 164 -20.39 -6.09 -4.97
CA GLN A 164 -19.01 -6.29 -4.56
C GLN A 164 -18.04 -6.12 -5.70
N VAL A 165 -16.91 -5.51 -5.40
CA VAL A 165 -15.74 -5.45 -6.27
C VAL A 165 -14.54 -5.92 -5.46
N MET A 166 -13.86 -6.96 -5.97
CA MET A 166 -12.64 -7.50 -5.35
C MET A 166 -12.81 -7.93 -3.87
N GLY A 167 -14.03 -8.40 -3.51
CA GLY A 167 -14.36 -8.84 -2.16
C GLY A 167 -14.79 -7.71 -1.20
N TYR A 168 -14.85 -6.47 -1.66
CA TYR A 168 -15.32 -5.33 -0.86
C TYR A 168 -16.64 -4.79 -1.38
N PRO A 169 -17.52 -4.27 -0.50
CA PRO A 169 -18.69 -3.52 -0.92
C PRO A 169 -18.32 -2.34 -1.81
N VAL A 170 -19.06 -2.14 -2.91
CA VAL A 170 -18.82 -1.03 -3.86
C VAL A 170 -18.83 0.34 -3.14
N SER A 171 -19.64 0.49 -2.10
CA SER A 171 -19.72 1.70 -1.29
C SER A 171 -18.40 2.07 -0.61
N LEU A 172 -17.58 1.07 -0.23
CA LEU A 172 -16.27 1.29 0.37
C LEU A 172 -15.19 1.70 -0.64
N LEU A 173 -15.41 1.48 -1.93
CA LEU A 173 -14.43 1.76 -2.99
C LEU A 173 -14.69 3.10 -3.69
N GLY A 174 -15.73 3.84 -3.29
CA GLY A 174 -16.11 5.10 -3.91
C GLY A 174 -15.02 6.15 -3.96
N PHE A 175 -14.14 6.19 -2.96
CA PHE A 175 -13.00 7.12 -2.88
C PHE A 175 -11.95 6.90 -3.99
N LEU A 176 -11.96 5.75 -4.67
CA LEU A 176 -11.03 5.43 -5.75
C LEU A 176 -11.41 6.03 -7.09
N ARG A 177 -12.69 6.40 -7.29
CA ARG A 177 -13.21 6.91 -8.57
C ARG A 177 -12.40 8.07 -9.16
N PRO A 178 -12.00 9.11 -8.39
CA PRO A 178 -11.23 10.23 -8.93
C PRO A 178 -9.84 9.84 -9.45
N TYR A 179 -9.33 8.69 -9.02
CA TYR A 179 -7.96 8.23 -9.33
C TYR A 179 -7.90 7.17 -10.43
N MET A 180 -9.04 6.75 -10.94
CA MET A 180 -9.08 5.77 -12.02
C MET A 180 -8.51 6.34 -13.31
N LYS A 181 -7.61 5.58 -13.95
CA LYS A 181 -7.03 5.93 -15.25
C LYS A 181 -7.57 4.99 -16.32
N ALA A 182 -7.74 5.51 -17.54
CA ALA A 182 -8.09 4.68 -18.68
C ALA A 182 -6.97 3.66 -18.97
N ARG A 183 -7.37 2.48 -19.41
CA ARG A 183 -6.44 1.51 -20.01
C ARG A 183 -6.20 1.93 -21.46
N PHE A 184 -4.95 2.13 -21.78
CA PHE A 184 -4.49 2.26 -23.16
C PHE A 184 -3.59 1.10 -23.49
#